data_e5299bd6b02338fb78f4b210c2e1d5dc
#
_entry.id   e5299bd6b02338fb78f4b210c2e1d5dc
#
_cell.length_a   1.000
_cell.length_b   1.000
_cell.length_c   1.000
_cell.angle_alpha   90.00
_cell.angle_beta   90.00
_cell.angle_gamma   90.00
#
_symmetry.space_group_name_H-M   'P 1'
#
loop_
_entity.id
_entity.type
_entity.pdbx_description
1 polymer ?
#
loop_
_entity_poly.entity_id
_entity_poly.type
_entity_poly.pdbx_seq_one_letter_code
_entity_poly.pdbx_strand_id
1 'polypeptide(L)'
;MTDRIAGVGPAATPLRDADETVPAQYAAVAAAYSTSAVHAQGSDLHRMVELLGPAGTERAIDLGTGTGHAALRLAGFVATVDAVDLVPEMLAQATSLAAERGIGNVTWHAADVRALPFRDAAFDLGVTRVSAHHWADVPAGIREAARVLRPGARLVVIDTVAPDDPGLDSFINAVELLRDPSHGRDLTMPEWARILDEAGFAVDVSETAPVELIAADWFARSRTLAWREEAARRLLAESTPLARRTFAVADDGSRFALIRGILGATRR
;
A
#
# COMPACT_ATOMS: atom_id res chain seq x y z
N MET A 1 -0.43 8.89 -52.38
CA MET A 1 0.04 7.59 -51.88
C MET A 1 -0.09 7.68 -50.36
N THR A 2 -1.27 7.28 -49.89
CA THR A 2 -1.67 7.44 -48.47
C THR A 2 -1.53 6.06 -47.83
N ASP A 3 -0.45 5.89 -47.05
CA ASP A 3 -0.27 4.71 -46.20
C ASP A 3 -1.31 4.73 -45.07
N ARG A 4 -2.22 3.78 -45.13
CA ARG A 4 -3.13 3.44 -44.07
C ARG A 4 -2.32 2.78 -42.93
N ILE A 5 -2.27 3.43 -41.78
CA ILE A 5 -1.84 2.79 -40.54
C ILE A 5 -2.91 1.72 -40.23
N ALA A 6 -2.59 0.48 -40.50
CA ALA A 6 -3.40 -0.67 -40.11
C ALA A 6 -3.02 -1.06 -38.70
N GLY A 7 -4.01 -1.30 -37.84
CA GLY A 7 -3.86 -1.94 -36.54
C GLY A 7 -4.29 -1.11 -35.39
N VAL A 8 -5.58 -0.79 -35.28
CA VAL A 8 -6.18 -0.51 -33.97
C VAL A 8 -6.21 -1.86 -33.23
N GLY A 9 -5.31 -2.01 -32.26
CA GLY A 9 -5.36 -3.12 -31.32
C GLY A 9 -6.72 -3.19 -30.59
N PRO A 10 -6.99 -4.24 -29.82
CA PRO A 10 -8.26 -4.38 -29.11
C PRO A 10 -8.55 -3.08 -28.35
N ALA A 11 -9.81 -2.63 -28.41
CA ALA A 11 -10.26 -1.37 -27.80
C ALA A 11 -9.70 -1.26 -26.37
N ALA A 12 -8.98 -0.19 -26.10
CA ALA A 12 -8.46 0.06 -24.77
C ALA A 12 -9.65 0.04 -23.79
N THR A 13 -9.58 -0.82 -22.79
CA THR A 13 -10.54 -0.78 -21.68
C THR A 13 -10.48 0.64 -21.09
N PRO A 14 -11.59 1.36 -20.95
CA PRO A 14 -11.57 2.69 -20.36
C PRO A 14 -10.94 2.61 -18.98
N LEU A 15 -10.19 3.64 -18.60
CA LEU A 15 -9.69 3.79 -17.24
C LEU A 15 -10.90 3.78 -16.31
N ARG A 16 -10.97 2.77 -15.45
CA ARG A 16 -12.03 2.64 -14.46
C ARG A 16 -11.70 3.52 -13.26
N ASP A 17 -12.73 3.94 -12.53
CA ASP A 17 -12.55 4.59 -11.23
C ASP A 17 -11.77 3.65 -10.27
N ALA A 18 -11.03 4.21 -9.31
CA ALA A 18 -10.30 3.43 -8.31
C ALA A 18 -11.23 2.46 -7.55
N ASP A 19 -12.47 2.88 -7.29
CA ASP A 19 -13.50 2.06 -6.64
C ASP A 19 -13.89 0.80 -7.43
N GLU A 20 -13.66 0.79 -8.76
CA GLU A 20 -13.88 -0.37 -9.63
C GLU A 20 -12.59 -1.13 -9.94
N THR A 21 -11.46 -0.42 -10.05
CA THR A 21 -10.18 -1.03 -10.46
C THR A 21 -9.52 -1.82 -9.34
N VAL A 22 -9.58 -1.33 -8.10
CA VAL A 22 -8.97 -2.02 -6.93
C VAL A 22 -9.61 -3.39 -6.71
N PRO A 23 -10.94 -3.54 -6.58
CA PRO A 23 -11.54 -4.86 -6.44
C PRO A 23 -11.26 -5.79 -7.62
N ALA A 24 -11.34 -5.28 -8.86
CA ALA A 24 -11.10 -6.09 -10.05
C ALA A 24 -9.65 -6.62 -10.12
N GLN A 25 -8.67 -5.81 -9.74
CA GLN A 25 -7.25 -6.19 -9.73
C GLN A 25 -6.96 -7.19 -8.61
N TYR A 26 -7.36 -6.87 -7.38
CA TYR A 26 -6.94 -7.63 -6.20
C TYR A 26 -7.72 -8.93 -5.98
N ALA A 27 -8.98 -9.02 -6.39
CA ALA A 27 -9.71 -10.30 -6.40
C ALA A 27 -8.98 -11.37 -7.22
N ALA A 28 -8.39 -10.98 -8.35
CA ALA A 28 -7.68 -11.90 -9.24
C ALA A 28 -6.32 -12.39 -8.71
N VAL A 29 -5.65 -11.62 -7.84
CA VAL A 29 -4.27 -11.87 -7.39
C VAL A 29 -4.13 -12.15 -5.88
N ALA A 30 -5.22 -12.21 -5.12
CA ALA A 30 -5.22 -12.36 -3.67
C ALA A 30 -4.33 -13.50 -3.17
N ALA A 31 -4.38 -14.69 -3.82
CA ALA A 31 -3.55 -15.83 -3.45
C ALA A 31 -2.04 -15.59 -3.62
N ALA A 32 -1.63 -14.77 -4.60
CA ALA A 32 -0.21 -14.45 -4.83
C ALA A 32 0.35 -13.50 -3.76
N TYR A 33 -0.51 -12.65 -3.19
CA TYR A 33 -0.10 -11.73 -2.11
C TYR A 33 0.02 -12.44 -0.76
N SER A 34 -0.77 -13.48 -0.47
CA SER A 34 -0.69 -14.23 0.80
C SER A 34 0.67 -14.92 1.00
N THR A 35 1.33 -15.34 -0.08
CA THR A 35 2.63 -16.04 -0.04
C THR A 35 3.83 -15.14 -0.34
N SER A 36 3.62 -13.85 -0.58
CA SER A 36 4.68 -12.90 -0.94
C SER A 36 5.62 -12.62 0.24
N ALA A 37 6.89 -13.02 0.12
CA ALA A 37 7.90 -12.82 1.16
C ALA A 37 8.09 -11.33 1.52
N VAL A 38 8.04 -10.42 0.53
CA VAL A 38 8.16 -8.97 0.74
C VAL A 38 7.05 -8.44 1.65
N HIS A 39 5.82 -9.00 1.54
CA HIS A 39 4.70 -8.61 2.39
C HIS A 39 4.70 -9.33 3.73
N ALA A 40 5.10 -10.61 3.76
CA ALA A 40 5.02 -11.47 4.94
C ALA A 40 6.19 -11.30 5.93
N GLN A 41 7.36 -10.86 5.46
CA GLN A 41 8.62 -10.88 6.24
C GLN A 41 9.37 -9.54 6.20
N GLY A 42 8.76 -8.46 5.75
CA GLY A 42 9.40 -7.15 5.68
C GLY A 42 9.83 -6.65 7.07
N SER A 43 11.03 -6.04 7.17
CA SER A 43 11.53 -5.41 8.40
C SER A 43 10.62 -4.29 8.90
N ASP A 44 9.84 -3.71 8.00
CA ASP A 44 8.82 -2.71 8.26
C ASP A 44 7.69 -3.21 9.18
N LEU A 45 7.37 -4.51 9.17
CA LEU A 45 6.43 -5.12 10.13
C LEU A 45 6.95 -5.11 11.57
N HIS A 46 8.26 -5.25 11.76
CA HIS A 46 8.87 -5.13 13.08
C HIS A 46 8.87 -3.68 13.54
N ARG A 47 9.31 -2.77 12.64
CA ARG A 47 9.32 -1.33 12.91
C ARG A 47 7.93 -0.78 13.22
N MET A 48 6.89 -1.29 12.56
CA MET A 48 5.49 -0.96 12.85
C MET A 48 5.13 -1.24 14.31
N VAL A 49 5.46 -2.44 14.82
CA VAL A 49 5.14 -2.82 16.20
C VAL A 49 5.92 -1.94 17.20
N GLU A 50 7.21 -1.67 16.93
CA GLU A 50 8.01 -0.79 17.77
C GLU A 50 7.41 0.62 17.88
N LEU A 51 6.98 1.20 16.74
CA LEU A 51 6.42 2.55 16.69
C LEU A 51 5.03 2.64 17.31
N LEU A 52 4.22 1.61 17.19
CA LEU A 52 2.91 1.52 17.86
C LEU A 52 3.06 1.37 19.38
N GLY A 53 4.10 0.68 19.86
CA GLY A 53 4.40 0.49 21.27
C GLY A 53 3.27 -0.17 22.06
N PRO A 54 2.70 -1.31 21.62
CA PRO A 54 1.57 -1.93 22.27
C PRO A 54 1.91 -2.44 23.68
N ALA A 55 0.96 -2.32 24.63
CA ALA A 55 1.06 -2.84 25.99
C ALA A 55 0.30 -4.15 26.23
N GLY A 56 -0.41 -4.66 25.21
CA GLY A 56 -1.12 -5.95 25.26
C GLY A 56 -2.62 -5.85 25.48
N THR A 57 -3.13 -4.66 25.78
CA THR A 57 -4.56 -4.45 26.13
C THR A 57 -5.34 -3.65 25.08
N GLU A 58 -4.65 -3.19 24.05
CA GLU A 58 -5.18 -2.26 23.06
C GLU A 58 -6.16 -2.96 22.11
N ARG A 59 -7.10 -2.17 21.61
CA ARG A 59 -7.88 -2.44 20.44
C ARG A 59 -7.27 -1.71 19.23
N ALA A 60 -6.79 -2.45 18.27
CA ALA A 60 -6.10 -1.90 17.11
C ALA A 60 -6.96 -2.00 15.84
N ILE A 61 -6.70 -1.11 14.86
CA ILE A 61 -7.28 -1.16 13.53
C ILE A 61 -6.20 -1.22 12.46
N ASP A 62 -6.38 -2.09 11.44
CA ASP A 62 -5.55 -2.19 10.22
C ASP A 62 -6.38 -1.76 9.00
N LEU A 63 -5.97 -0.67 8.35
CA LEU A 63 -6.68 0.02 7.28
C LEU A 63 -6.13 -0.39 5.92
N GLY A 64 -6.93 -1.05 5.09
CA GLY A 64 -6.51 -1.64 3.83
C GLY A 64 -5.59 -2.83 4.08
N THR A 65 -6.09 -3.79 4.88
CA THR A 65 -5.29 -4.90 5.43
C THR A 65 -4.80 -5.90 4.37
N GLY A 66 -5.44 -5.94 3.20
CA GLY A 66 -5.13 -6.93 2.16
C GLY A 66 -5.23 -8.36 2.69
N THR A 67 -4.19 -9.15 2.50
CA THR A 67 -4.09 -10.52 3.02
C THR A 67 -3.71 -10.60 4.51
N GLY A 68 -3.79 -9.49 5.25
CA GLY A 68 -3.75 -9.47 6.71
C GLY A 68 -2.37 -9.49 7.36
N HIS A 69 -1.28 -9.29 6.62
CA HIS A 69 0.08 -9.43 7.19
C HIS A 69 0.36 -8.46 8.34
N ALA A 70 -0.09 -7.20 8.27
CA ALA A 70 0.07 -6.22 9.34
C ALA A 70 -0.84 -6.56 10.53
N ALA A 71 -2.12 -6.86 10.29
CA ALA A 71 -3.08 -7.28 11.31
C ALA A 71 -2.60 -8.53 12.07
N LEU A 72 -2.17 -9.57 11.35
CA LEU A 72 -1.68 -10.83 11.95
C LEU A 72 -0.38 -10.64 12.74
N ARG A 73 0.51 -9.75 12.29
CA ARG A 73 1.69 -9.39 13.05
C ARG A 73 1.33 -8.68 14.35
N LEU A 74 0.41 -7.72 14.27
CA LEU A 74 -0.02 -6.90 15.41
C LEU A 74 -0.83 -7.72 16.44
N ALA A 75 -1.60 -8.71 15.99
CA ALA A 75 -2.41 -9.59 16.83
C ALA A 75 -1.66 -10.28 17.97
N GLY A 76 -0.35 -10.51 17.80
CA GLY A 76 0.49 -11.07 18.85
C GLY A 76 0.88 -10.11 19.97
N PHE A 77 0.48 -8.83 19.88
CA PHE A 77 0.93 -7.76 20.78
C PHE A 77 -0.22 -6.92 21.37
N VAL A 78 -1.47 -7.14 20.93
CA VAL A 78 -2.64 -6.38 21.33
C VAL A 78 -3.78 -7.31 21.75
N ALA A 79 -4.81 -6.78 22.41
CA ALA A 79 -5.97 -7.55 22.82
C ALA A 79 -6.80 -8.00 21.59
N THR A 80 -7.10 -7.07 20.68
CA THR A 80 -7.88 -7.35 19.46
C THR A 80 -7.42 -6.48 18.30
N VAL A 81 -7.61 -6.98 17.07
CA VAL A 81 -7.43 -6.23 15.83
C VAL A 81 -8.72 -6.27 15.02
N ASP A 82 -9.21 -5.11 14.60
CA ASP A 82 -10.22 -4.99 13.54
C ASP A 82 -9.49 -4.65 12.24
N ALA A 83 -9.60 -5.50 11.22
CA ALA A 83 -8.88 -5.38 9.96
C ALA A 83 -9.86 -5.11 8.82
N VAL A 84 -9.64 -4.03 8.09
CA VAL A 84 -10.57 -3.52 7.07
C VAL A 84 -9.94 -3.61 5.69
N ASP A 85 -10.70 -4.11 4.72
CA ASP A 85 -10.34 -4.07 3.29
C ASP A 85 -11.59 -3.94 2.43
N LEU A 86 -11.44 -3.31 1.25
CA LEU A 86 -12.52 -3.17 0.29
C LEU A 86 -12.80 -4.47 -0.47
N VAL A 87 -11.81 -5.39 -0.53
CA VAL A 87 -11.82 -6.59 -1.39
C VAL A 87 -12.11 -7.85 -0.56
N PRO A 88 -13.31 -8.44 -0.66
CA PRO A 88 -13.67 -9.64 0.12
C PRO A 88 -12.75 -10.83 -0.10
N GLU A 89 -12.21 -11.00 -1.32
CA GLU A 89 -11.28 -12.09 -1.66
C GLU A 89 -9.94 -11.97 -0.90
N MET A 90 -9.49 -10.74 -0.64
CA MET A 90 -8.32 -10.49 0.21
C MET A 90 -8.60 -10.91 1.65
N LEU A 91 -9.77 -10.54 2.19
CA LEU A 91 -10.18 -10.92 3.54
C LEU A 91 -10.35 -12.43 3.70
N ALA A 92 -10.82 -13.13 2.66
CA ALA A 92 -10.90 -14.59 2.66
C ALA A 92 -9.51 -15.24 2.78
N GLN A 93 -8.51 -14.72 2.06
CA GLN A 93 -7.11 -15.17 2.20
C GLN A 93 -6.54 -14.85 3.59
N ALA A 94 -6.81 -13.66 4.10
CA ALA A 94 -6.39 -13.25 5.45
C ALA A 94 -6.98 -14.15 6.53
N THR A 95 -8.26 -14.51 6.41
CA THR A 95 -8.94 -15.45 7.31
C THR A 95 -8.29 -16.83 7.29
N SER A 96 -7.99 -17.35 6.10
CA SER A 96 -7.31 -18.64 5.97
C SER A 96 -5.93 -18.62 6.61
N LEU A 97 -5.17 -17.55 6.37
CA LEU A 97 -3.83 -17.38 6.93
C LEU A 97 -3.86 -17.23 8.46
N ALA A 98 -4.87 -16.56 9.02
CA ALA A 98 -5.11 -16.46 10.45
C ALA A 98 -5.36 -17.86 11.08
N ALA A 99 -6.23 -18.65 10.45
CA ALA A 99 -6.55 -20.00 10.90
C ALA A 99 -5.32 -20.91 10.86
N GLU A 100 -4.54 -20.89 9.78
CA GLU A 100 -3.28 -21.65 9.65
C GLU A 100 -2.27 -21.33 10.75
N ARG A 101 -2.26 -20.06 11.22
CA ARG A 101 -1.34 -19.59 12.28
C ARG A 101 -1.93 -19.67 13.68
N GLY A 102 -3.17 -20.14 13.84
CA GLY A 102 -3.85 -20.22 15.14
C GLY A 102 -4.14 -18.85 15.76
N ILE A 103 -4.30 -17.78 14.95
CA ILE A 103 -4.57 -16.43 15.41
C ILE A 103 -6.10 -16.21 15.41
N GLY A 104 -6.68 -15.95 16.59
CA GLY A 104 -8.12 -15.86 16.78
C GLY A 104 -8.63 -14.47 17.24
N ASN A 105 -7.76 -13.49 17.44
CA ASN A 105 -8.11 -12.15 17.95
C ASN A 105 -8.15 -11.08 16.86
N VAL A 106 -8.36 -11.47 15.58
CA VAL A 106 -8.56 -10.56 14.46
C VAL A 106 -9.99 -10.69 13.92
N THR A 107 -10.67 -9.56 13.74
CA THR A 107 -11.97 -9.49 13.07
C THR A 107 -11.83 -8.80 11.72
N TRP A 108 -12.38 -9.41 10.67
CA TRP A 108 -12.26 -8.95 9.29
C TRP A 108 -13.52 -8.21 8.84
N HIS A 109 -13.38 -7.03 8.25
CA HIS A 109 -14.49 -6.17 7.82
C HIS A 109 -14.33 -5.78 6.36
N ALA A 110 -15.31 -6.13 5.53
CA ALA A 110 -15.41 -5.64 4.15
C ALA A 110 -16.01 -4.22 4.20
N ALA A 111 -15.15 -3.20 4.09
CA ALA A 111 -15.57 -1.81 4.16
C ALA A 111 -14.54 -0.89 3.47
N ASP A 112 -15.03 0.29 3.09
CA ASP A 112 -14.20 1.37 2.55
C ASP A 112 -13.52 2.13 3.69
N VAL A 113 -12.23 2.39 3.56
CA VAL A 113 -11.46 3.19 4.54
C VAL A 113 -11.97 4.62 4.67
N ARG A 114 -12.73 5.14 3.67
CA ARG A 114 -13.36 6.46 3.68
C ARG A 114 -14.67 6.51 4.47
N ALA A 115 -15.22 5.35 4.88
CA ALA A 115 -16.49 5.23 5.58
C ALA A 115 -16.46 4.02 6.53
N LEU A 116 -15.66 4.11 7.59
CA LEU A 116 -15.42 3.01 8.51
C LEU A 116 -16.65 2.73 9.39
N PRO A 117 -17.09 1.46 9.53
CA PRO A 117 -18.30 1.09 10.27
C PRO A 117 -18.09 1.07 11.80
N PHE A 118 -17.29 2.00 12.31
CA PHE A 118 -16.97 2.07 13.72
C PHE A 118 -17.35 3.44 14.30
N ARG A 119 -17.64 3.46 15.61
CA ARG A 119 -17.88 4.70 16.34
C ARG A 119 -16.60 5.52 16.48
N ASP A 120 -16.75 6.79 16.77
CA ASP A 120 -15.63 7.68 17.11
C ASP A 120 -14.85 7.15 18.31
N ALA A 121 -13.54 7.36 18.29
CA ALA A 121 -12.62 7.01 19.36
C ALA A 121 -12.73 5.53 19.81
N ALA A 122 -12.91 4.61 18.86
CA ALA A 122 -13.07 3.18 19.14
C ALA A 122 -11.75 2.44 19.33
N PHE A 123 -10.63 3.00 18.86
CA PHE A 123 -9.35 2.31 18.77
C PHE A 123 -8.22 3.06 19.50
N ASP A 124 -7.28 2.28 20.02
CA ASP A 124 -6.07 2.75 20.72
C ASP A 124 -4.89 2.90 19.77
N LEU A 125 -4.81 2.03 18.76
CA LEU A 125 -3.73 1.95 17.78
C LEU A 125 -4.31 1.79 16.37
N GLY A 126 -3.64 2.40 15.38
CA GLY A 126 -3.99 2.25 13.98
C GLY A 126 -2.76 2.00 13.11
N VAL A 127 -2.96 1.26 12.03
CA VAL A 127 -1.94 1.04 11.00
C VAL A 127 -2.56 1.04 9.62
N THR A 128 -1.80 1.50 8.63
CA THR A 128 -1.98 1.18 7.22
C THR A 128 -0.64 0.82 6.63
N ARG A 129 -0.59 -0.24 5.81
CA ARG A 129 0.65 -0.73 5.24
C ARG A 129 0.49 -1.15 3.79
N VAL A 130 1.21 -0.46 2.88
CA VAL A 130 1.27 -0.76 1.44
C VAL A 130 -0.13 -0.87 0.82
N SER A 131 -0.94 0.15 1.07
CA SER A 131 -2.34 0.15 0.70
C SER A 131 -2.83 1.51 0.23
N ALA A 132 -2.41 2.60 0.90
CA ALA A 132 -3.01 3.91 0.69
C ALA A 132 -2.75 4.47 -0.72
N HIS A 133 -1.69 4.03 -1.41
CA HIS A 133 -1.45 4.39 -2.81
C HIS A 133 -2.51 3.84 -3.79
N HIS A 134 -3.43 2.98 -3.31
CA HIS A 134 -4.61 2.51 -4.04
C HIS A 134 -5.90 3.22 -3.62
N TRP A 135 -5.90 4.04 -2.56
CA TRP A 135 -7.12 4.67 -2.09
C TRP A 135 -7.55 5.79 -3.04
N ALA A 136 -8.84 5.84 -3.36
CA ALA A 136 -9.40 6.90 -4.22
C ALA A 136 -9.26 8.30 -3.62
N ASP A 137 -9.26 8.41 -2.27
CA ASP A 137 -9.09 9.67 -1.53
C ASP A 137 -8.32 9.37 -0.23
N VAL A 138 -6.99 9.51 -0.27
CA VAL A 138 -6.13 9.30 0.90
C VAL A 138 -6.47 10.27 2.03
N PRO A 139 -6.65 11.58 1.80
CA PRO A 139 -7.09 12.51 2.84
C PRO A 139 -8.39 12.10 3.53
N ALA A 140 -9.39 11.58 2.79
CA ALA A 140 -10.64 11.10 3.39
C ALA A 140 -10.41 9.87 4.27
N GLY A 141 -9.62 8.90 3.82
CA GLY A 141 -9.26 7.72 4.62
C GLY A 141 -8.53 8.09 5.91
N ILE A 142 -7.59 9.04 5.85
CA ILE A 142 -6.85 9.49 7.03
C ILE A 142 -7.75 10.31 7.98
N ARG A 143 -8.73 11.09 7.49
CA ARG A 143 -9.74 11.73 8.36
C ARG A 143 -10.62 10.69 9.08
N GLU A 144 -11.02 9.62 8.40
CA GLU A 144 -11.76 8.51 9.03
C GLU A 144 -10.90 7.76 10.06
N ALA A 145 -9.61 7.51 9.77
CA ALA A 145 -8.67 7.00 10.76
C ALA A 145 -8.62 7.90 12.01
N ALA A 146 -8.53 9.22 11.82
CA ALA A 146 -8.55 10.19 12.92
C ALA A 146 -9.86 10.15 13.71
N ARG A 147 -11.00 9.94 13.07
CA ARG A 147 -12.31 9.85 13.74
C ARG A 147 -12.39 8.62 14.64
N VAL A 148 -11.96 7.46 14.13
CA VAL A 148 -12.08 6.20 14.88
C VAL A 148 -10.99 5.99 15.93
N LEU A 149 -9.84 6.65 15.79
CA LEU A 149 -8.76 6.64 16.77
C LEU A 149 -9.05 7.64 17.92
N ARG A 150 -8.86 7.23 19.16
CA ARG A 150 -9.04 8.13 20.31
C ARG A 150 -7.92 9.19 20.38
N PRO A 151 -8.15 10.34 21.02
CA PRO A 151 -7.07 11.27 21.34
C PRO A 151 -5.93 10.58 22.09
N GLY A 152 -4.69 10.84 21.66
CA GLY A 152 -3.49 10.16 22.16
C GLY A 152 -3.20 8.80 21.55
N ALA A 153 -4.06 8.27 20.68
CA ALA A 153 -3.80 7.03 19.93
C ALA A 153 -2.64 7.18 18.94
N ARG A 154 -1.91 6.09 18.73
CA ARG A 154 -0.83 6.02 17.74
C ARG A 154 -1.37 5.54 16.39
N LEU A 155 -0.91 6.18 15.31
CA LEU A 155 -1.07 5.73 13.92
C LEU A 155 0.30 5.51 13.30
N VAL A 156 0.49 4.38 12.65
CA VAL A 156 1.66 4.11 11.81
C VAL A 156 1.22 3.97 10.36
N VAL A 157 1.81 4.78 9.49
CA VAL A 157 1.63 4.71 8.04
C VAL A 157 2.91 4.16 7.42
N ILE A 158 2.78 3.09 6.65
CA ILE A 158 3.87 2.48 5.89
C ILE A 158 3.40 2.35 4.44
N ASP A 159 4.03 3.10 3.54
CA ASP A 159 3.66 2.98 2.12
C ASP A 159 4.86 3.20 1.19
N THR A 160 4.69 2.86 -0.09
CA THR A 160 5.61 3.32 -1.12
C THR A 160 5.49 4.84 -1.22
N VAL A 161 6.63 5.53 -1.35
CA VAL A 161 6.65 6.98 -1.46
C VAL A 161 7.46 7.44 -2.66
N ALA A 162 7.00 8.49 -3.30
CA ALA A 162 7.73 9.17 -4.35
C ALA A 162 8.78 10.13 -3.76
N PRO A 163 9.89 10.37 -4.46
CA PRO A 163 10.80 11.46 -4.13
C PRO A 163 10.15 12.83 -4.31
N ASP A 164 10.69 13.86 -3.62
CA ASP A 164 10.21 15.24 -3.73
C ASP A 164 10.54 15.90 -5.09
N ASP A 165 11.48 15.32 -5.86
CA ASP A 165 11.80 15.78 -7.22
C ASP A 165 10.63 15.44 -8.17
N PRO A 166 10.00 16.45 -8.84
CA PRO A 166 8.82 16.22 -9.68
C PRO A 166 9.05 15.26 -10.87
N GLY A 167 10.29 15.18 -11.37
CA GLY A 167 10.64 14.27 -12.46
C GLY A 167 10.72 12.81 -11.96
N LEU A 168 11.29 12.61 -10.78
CA LEU A 168 11.36 11.30 -10.13
C LEU A 168 9.99 10.83 -9.62
N ASP A 169 9.17 11.74 -9.09
CA ASP A 169 7.77 11.48 -8.72
C ASP A 169 6.98 10.97 -9.92
N SER A 170 6.98 11.75 -11.02
CA SER A 170 6.29 11.36 -12.26
C SER A 170 6.79 10.04 -12.83
N PHE A 171 8.10 9.81 -12.77
CA PHE A 171 8.72 8.59 -13.27
C PHE A 171 8.25 7.35 -12.52
N ILE A 172 8.34 7.36 -11.19
CA ILE A 172 8.01 6.15 -10.41
C ILE A 172 6.51 5.87 -10.43
N ASN A 173 5.66 6.90 -10.33
CA ASN A 173 4.22 6.74 -10.44
C ASN A 173 3.79 6.20 -11.83
N ALA A 174 4.49 6.57 -12.91
CA ALA A 174 4.23 5.99 -14.23
C ALA A 174 4.62 4.50 -14.30
N VAL A 175 5.75 4.11 -13.69
CA VAL A 175 6.19 2.72 -13.62
C VAL A 175 5.21 1.87 -12.80
N GLU A 176 4.77 2.37 -11.64
CA GLU A 176 3.78 1.71 -10.79
C GLU A 176 2.43 1.57 -11.50
N LEU A 177 1.93 2.63 -12.16
CA LEU A 177 0.67 2.58 -12.91
C LEU A 177 0.73 1.60 -14.08
N LEU A 178 1.87 1.47 -14.76
CA LEU A 178 2.06 0.48 -15.82
C LEU A 178 2.03 -0.95 -15.27
N ARG A 179 2.55 -1.17 -14.07
CA ARG A 179 2.49 -2.47 -13.41
C ARG A 179 1.07 -2.83 -12.99
N ASP A 180 0.37 -1.90 -12.38
CA ASP A 180 -0.90 -2.12 -11.70
C ASP A 180 -1.90 -1.01 -12.08
N PRO A 181 -2.97 -1.32 -12.83
CA PRO A 181 -3.95 -0.32 -13.24
C PRO A 181 -4.77 0.25 -12.09
N SER A 182 -4.72 -0.34 -10.91
CA SER A 182 -5.37 0.15 -9.69
C SER A 182 -4.49 1.12 -8.90
N HIS A 183 -3.23 1.33 -9.31
CA HIS A 183 -2.35 2.30 -8.68
C HIS A 183 -2.93 3.71 -8.82
N GLY A 184 -3.15 4.38 -7.70
CA GLY A 184 -3.54 5.78 -7.66
C GLY A 184 -2.31 6.68 -7.70
N ARG A 185 -1.61 6.79 -6.58
CA ARG A 185 -0.39 7.60 -6.51
C ARG A 185 0.46 7.25 -5.27
N ASP A 186 1.76 7.13 -5.46
CA ASP A 186 2.73 7.23 -4.38
C ASP A 186 2.89 8.69 -3.97
N LEU A 187 2.51 9.02 -2.75
CA LEU A 187 2.68 10.37 -2.20
C LEU A 187 4.13 10.58 -1.75
N THR A 188 4.57 11.84 -1.74
CA THR A 188 5.86 12.20 -1.15
C THR A 188 5.77 12.24 0.40
N MET A 189 6.90 12.18 1.09
CA MET A 189 6.92 12.29 2.57
C MET A 189 6.34 13.62 3.09
N PRO A 190 6.62 14.80 2.47
CA PRO A 190 5.95 16.05 2.85
C PRO A 190 4.44 16.05 2.62
N GLU A 191 3.94 15.41 1.53
CA GLU A 191 2.50 15.28 1.30
C GLU A 191 1.84 14.44 2.40
N TRP A 192 2.44 13.32 2.78
CA TRP A 192 1.99 12.51 3.90
C TRP A 192 1.95 13.28 5.21
N ALA A 193 3.04 14.02 5.54
CA ALA A 193 3.10 14.83 6.76
C ALA A 193 1.98 15.88 6.80
N ARG A 194 1.72 16.55 5.67
CA ARG A 194 0.63 17.53 5.54
C ARG A 194 -0.75 16.88 5.72
N ILE A 195 -1.03 15.75 5.06
CA ILE A 195 -2.31 15.04 5.17
C ILE A 195 -2.57 14.60 6.62
N LEU A 196 -1.56 14.08 7.30
CA LEU A 196 -1.65 13.67 8.70
C LEU A 196 -1.90 14.89 9.62
N ASP A 197 -1.19 16.00 9.42
CA ASP A 197 -1.36 17.22 10.22
C ASP A 197 -2.77 17.81 10.04
N GLU A 198 -3.26 17.92 8.81
CA GLU A 198 -4.62 18.39 8.47
C GLU A 198 -5.72 17.50 9.09
N ALA A 199 -5.47 16.20 9.23
CA ALA A 199 -6.38 15.26 9.88
C ALA A 199 -6.28 15.27 11.41
N GLY A 200 -5.38 16.07 11.99
CA GLY A 200 -5.21 16.22 13.44
C GLY A 200 -4.26 15.21 14.05
N PHE A 201 -3.28 14.72 13.31
CA PHE A 201 -2.16 13.95 13.86
C PHE A 201 -0.91 14.83 14.04
N ALA A 202 -0.11 14.52 15.04
CA ALA A 202 1.24 15.05 15.20
C ALA A 202 2.23 13.97 14.75
N VAL A 203 2.94 14.22 13.65
CA VAL A 203 3.98 13.31 13.14
C VAL A 203 5.23 13.45 14.01
N ASP A 204 5.73 12.37 14.57
CA ASP A 204 6.92 12.32 15.44
C ASP A 204 8.02 11.39 14.87
N VAL A 205 7.69 10.55 13.89
CA VAL A 205 8.64 9.71 13.15
C VAL A 205 8.42 9.88 11.65
N SER A 206 9.50 10.04 10.91
CA SER A 206 9.51 10.14 9.45
C SER A 206 10.80 9.51 8.92
N GLU A 207 10.69 8.30 8.39
CA GLU A 207 11.82 7.47 7.95
C GLU A 207 11.59 6.97 6.53
N THR A 208 12.66 6.71 5.78
CA THR A 208 12.60 6.04 4.49
C THR A 208 13.62 4.91 4.41
N ALA A 209 13.29 3.86 3.67
CA ALA A 209 14.18 2.74 3.39
C ALA A 209 13.97 2.21 1.96
N PRO A 210 15.02 1.74 1.28
CA PRO A 210 14.87 1.08 -0.01
C PRO A 210 14.22 -0.29 0.15
N VAL A 211 13.38 -0.66 -0.81
CA VAL A 211 12.83 -2.00 -0.98
C VAL A 211 13.32 -2.55 -2.29
N GLU A 212 14.32 -3.42 -2.24
CA GLU A 212 14.86 -4.05 -3.43
C GLU A 212 13.88 -5.03 -4.05
N LEU A 213 13.74 -4.98 -5.37
CA LEU A 213 12.80 -5.79 -6.14
C LEU A 213 13.50 -6.48 -7.32
N ILE A 214 13.10 -7.72 -7.55
CA ILE A 214 13.35 -8.42 -8.81
C ILE A 214 12.20 -8.09 -9.74
N ALA A 215 12.48 -7.43 -10.85
CA ALA A 215 11.47 -6.90 -11.76
C ALA A 215 10.50 -8.01 -12.26
N ALA A 216 11.02 -9.19 -12.61
CA ALA A 216 10.21 -10.31 -13.07
C ALA A 216 9.16 -10.73 -12.02
N ASP A 217 9.56 -10.89 -10.77
CA ASP A 217 8.67 -11.31 -9.68
C ASP A 217 7.65 -10.22 -9.35
N TRP A 218 8.08 -8.95 -9.46
CA TRP A 218 7.25 -7.80 -9.18
C TRP A 218 6.10 -7.65 -10.19
N PHE A 219 6.38 -7.82 -11.49
CA PHE A 219 5.36 -7.82 -12.55
C PHE A 219 4.46 -9.05 -12.49
N ALA A 220 5.04 -10.24 -12.29
CA ALA A 220 4.29 -11.50 -12.21
C ALA A 220 3.25 -11.50 -11.09
N ARG A 221 3.59 -10.93 -9.93
CA ARG A 221 2.71 -10.85 -8.76
C ARG A 221 1.41 -10.08 -9.04
N SER A 222 1.47 -9.00 -9.83
CA SER A 222 0.30 -8.21 -10.23
C SER A 222 -0.35 -8.73 -11.52
N ARG A 223 0.14 -9.83 -12.11
CA ARG A 223 -0.30 -10.33 -13.43
C ARG A 223 -0.30 -9.23 -14.49
N THR A 224 0.74 -8.41 -14.47
CA THR A 224 0.89 -7.28 -15.38
C THR A 224 0.78 -7.75 -16.82
N LEU A 225 -0.04 -7.08 -17.62
CA LEU A 225 -0.20 -7.41 -19.05
C LEU A 225 1.14 -7.19 -19.77
N ALA A 226 1.46 -8.07 -20.75
CA ALA A 226 2.76 -8.09 -21.43
C ALA A 226 3.18 -6.72 -22.00
N TRP A 227 2.25 -6.00 -22.64
CA TRP A 227 2.56 -4.68 -23.19
C TRP A 227 2.85 -3.62 -22.12
N ARG A 228 2.20 -3.70 -20.95
CA ARG A 228 2.44 -2.82 -19.80
C ARG A 228 3.80 -3.13 -19.17
N GLU A 229 4.10 -4.40 -18.98
CA GLU A 229 5.40 -4.85 -18.51
C GLU A 229 6.53 -4.39 -19.43
N GLU A 230 6.37 -4.55 -20.75
CA GLU A 230 7.34 -4.08 -21.73
C GLU A 230 7.55 -2.56 -21.63
N ALA A 231 6.48 -1.79 -21.55
CA ALA A 231 6.55 -0.33 -21.39
C ALA A 231 7.25 0.08 -20.09
N ALA A 232 6.92 -0.55 -18.97
CA ALA A 232 7.56 -0.27 -17.68
C ALA A 232 9.05 -0.63 -17.68
N ARG A 233 9.42 -1.78 -18.27
CA ARG A 233 10.82 -2.18 -18.43
C ARG A 233 11.61 -1.21 -19.31
N ARG A 234 11.00 -0.67 -20.37
CA ARG A 234 11.63 0.38 -21.17
C ARG A 234 11.85 1.67 -20.37
N LEU A 235 10.85 2.13 -19.62
CA LEU A 235 11.03 3.30 -18.75
C LEU A 235 12.19 3.10 -17.75
N LEU A 236 12.29 1.92 -17.14
CA LEU A 236 13.40 1.59 -16.23
C LEU A 236 14.75 1.58 -16.98
N ALA A 237 14.83 0.92 -18.14
CA ALA A 237 16.07 0.77 -18.91
C ALA A 237 16.57 2.10 -19.50
N GLU A 238 15.67 2.99 -19.92
CA GLU A 238 15.96 4.28 -20.53
C GLU A 238 15.94 5.43 -19.50
N SER A 239 15.87 5.11 -18.21
CA SER A 239 15.79 6.09 -17.13
C SER A 239 17.03 6.97 -17.04
N THR A 240 16.85 8.20 -16.57
CA THR A 240 17.95 9.16 -16.40
C THR A 240 18.99 8.66 -15.40
N PRO A 241 20.24 9.15 -15.44
CA PRO A 241 21.23 8.79 -14.43
C PRO A 241 20.79 9.11 -13.00
N LEU A 242 19.96 10.13 -12.80
CA LEU A 242 19.39 10.47 -11.50
C LEU A 242 18.40 9.39 -11.06
N ALA A 243 17.44 9.02 -11.90
CA ALA A 243 16.46 7.97 -11.60
C ALA A 243 17.14 6.61 -11.34
N ARG A 244 18.15 6.25 -12.15
CA ARG A 244 18.93 5.02 -11.93
C ARG A 244 19.56 4.97 -10.54
N ARG A 245 20.16 6.07 -10.08
CA ARG A 245 20.75 6.12 -8.74
C ARG A 245 19.71 6.10 -7.65
N THR A 246 18.62 6.86 -7.81
CA THR A 246 17.56 6.98 -6.80
C THR A 246 16.84 5.65 -6.59
N PHE A 247 16.53 4.94 -7.67
CA PHE A 247 15.79 3.68 -7.63
C PHE A 247 16.69 2.45 -7.79
N ALA A 248 18.01 2.60 -7.68
CA ALA A 248 18.99 1.51 -7.81
C ALA A 248 18.72 0.59 -9.02
N VAL A 249 18.37 1.18 -10.18
CA VAL A 249 18.04 0.41 -11.38
C VAL A 249 19.29 -0.25 -11.94
N ALA A 250 19.29 -1.59 -12.00
CA ALA A 250 20.38 -2.38 -12.62
C ALA A 250 20.49 -2.09 -14.13
N ASP A 251 21.68 -2.24 -14.70
CA ASP A 251 21.95 -1.91 -16.10
C ASP A 251 21.08 -2.73 -17.09
N ASP A 252 20.73 -3.95 -16.72
CA ASP A 252 19.85 -4.84 -17.48
C ASP A 252 18.37 -4.70 -17.12
N GLY A 253 18.01 -3.78 -16.19
CA GLY A 253 16.64 -3.58 -15.70
C GLY A 253 16.03 -4.76 -14.93
N SER A 254 16.85 -5.76 -14.55
CA SER A 254 16.38 -6.95 -13.83
C SER A 254 16.03 -6.67 -12.36
N ARG A 255 16.61 -5.61 -11.79
CA ARG A 255 16.40 -5.19 -10.39
C ARG A 255 16.27 -3.68 -10.31
N PHE A 256 15.52 -3.24 -9.31
CA PHE A 256 15.40 -1.84 -8.93
C PHE A 256 14.90 -1.77 -7.47
N ALA A 257 14.83 -0.58 -6.89
CA ALA A 257 14.30 -0.37 -5.57
C ALA A 257 13.16 0.65 -5.59
N LEU A 258 12.10 0.39 -4.83
CA LEU A 258 11.13 1.39 -4.41
C LEU A 258 11.57 2.03 -3.10
N ILE A 259 11.01 3.17 -2.76
CA ILE A 259 11.25 3.84 -1.49
C ILE A 259 10.07 3.56 -0.57
N ARG A 260 10.33 2.93 0.57
CA ARG A 260 9.35 2.73 1.62
C ARG A 260 9.39 3.91 2.58
N GLY A 261 8.29 4.64 2.72
CA GLY A 261 8.09 5.62 3.77
C GLY A 261 7.47 4.98 5.01
N ILE A 262 7.93 5.41 6.19
CA ILE A 262 7.38 5.00 7.49
C ILE A 262 7.14 6.28 8.30
N LEU A 263 5.90 6.54 8.66
CA LEU A 263 5.52 7.66 9.50
C LEU A 263 4.84 7.15 10.77
N GLY A 264 5.32 7.62 11.91
CA GLY A 264 4.66 7.47 13.21
C GLY A 264 3.99 8.78 13.60
N ALA A 265 2.75 8.71 14.04
CA ALA A 265 1.99 9.91 14.41
C ALA A 265 1.07 9.65 15.60
N THR A 266 0.81 10.70 16.38
CA THR A 266 -0.11 10.67 17.52
C THR A 266 -1.34 11.51 17.23
N ARG A 267 -2.53 10.97 17.49
CA ARG A 267 -3.81 11.69 17.39
C ARG A 267 -3.88 12.79 18.46
N ARG A 268 -4.06 14.05 18.04
CA ARG A 268 -4.24 15.20 18.96
C ARG A 268 -5.60 15.18 19.66
#